data_4e4e0e8994caf2b8611d94b9f828a0bd
#
_entry.id   4e4e0e8994caf2b8611d94b9f828a0bd
#
_cell.length_a   1.000
_cell.length_b   1.000
_cell.length_c   1.000
_cell.angle_alpha   90.00
_cell.angle_beta   90.00
_cell.angle_gamma   90.00
#
_symmetry.space_group_name_H-M   'P 1'
#
loop_
_entity.id
_entity.type
_entity.pdbx_description
1 polymer ?
#
loop_
_entity_poly.entity_id
_entity_poly.type
_entity_poly.pdbx_seq_one_letter_code
_entity_poly.pdbx_strand_id
1 'polypeptide(L)'
;MRLLDYLNDYADQDIYPMHMPGHKRNFDFLDGVSPYRIDITEVAGSDNLHDSNGILKESMDMAARLFDSYRCWYLINGSTCGLISAIFALARRGDKILMARNCHKSIYNAVHICGLHPIYLFPPVDPEFGVNGSISPQQVQDALEEYPDIRLAIITSPTYDGVMSDVATISHILHEHKIPLIVDEAHGPHLGFHPSFPKSAITEGADLVIQSIHKTLPSPT
;
A
#
# COMPACT_ATOMS: atom_id res chain seq x y z
N MET A 1 -31.84 -11.36 12.63
CA MET A 1 -31.64 -10.69 11.32
C MET A 1 -30.58 -11.43 10.55
N ARG A 2 -30.82 -11.83 9.31
CA ARG A 2 -29.79 -12.45 8.47
C ARG A 2 -28.82 -11.35 8.00
N LEU A 3 -27.57 -11.70 7.72
CA LEU A 3 -26.55 -10.73 7.27
C LEU A 3 -27.02 -9.97 6.02
N LEU A 4 -27.63 -10.65 5.06
CA LEU A 4 -28.11 -10.03 3.83
C LEU A 4 -29.21 -8.98 4.10
N ASP A 5 -30.15 -9.26 5.02
CA ASP A 5 -31.19 -8.30 5.40
C ASP A 5 -30.55 -7.04 6.00
N TYR A 6 -29.59 -7.22 6.91
CA TYR A 6 -28.84 -6.10 7.50
C TYR A 6 -28.11 -5.26 6.44
N LEU A 7 -27.44 -5.91 5.49
CA LEU A 7 -26.70 -5.21 4.44
C LEU A 7 -27.62 -4.42 3.49
N ASN A 8 -28.79 -4.97 3.17
CA ASN A 8 -29.78 -4.26 2.37
C ASN A 8 -30.37 -3.06 3.16
N ASP A 9 -30.78 -3.27 4.40
CA ASP A 9 -31.29 -2.19 5.27
C ASP A 9 -30.24 -1.07 5.43
N TYR A 10 -28.96 -1.44 5.55
CA TYR A 10 -27.86 -0.48 5.62
C TYR A 10 -27.65 0.25 4.27
N ALA A 11 -27.78 -0.44 3.16
CA ALA A 11 -27.63 0.14 1.82
C ALA A 11 -28.75 1.14 1.50
N ASP A 12 -29.98 0.88 2.00
CA ASP A 12 -31.18 1.70 1.77
C ASP A 12 -31.25 2.96 2.66
N GLN A 13 -30.32 3.10 3.62
CA GLN A 13 -30.25 4.31 4.44
C GLN A 13 -29.81 5.53 3.60
N ASP A 14 -30.51 6.65 3.76
CA ASP A 14 -30.16 7.94 3.15
C ASP A 14 -29.02 8.62 3.92
N ILE A 15 -27.86 7.93 3.95
CA ILE A 15 -26.64 8.42 4.60
C ILE A 15 -25.48 8.34 3.59
N TYR A 16 -24.82 9.48 3.37
CA TYR A 16 -23.63 9.49 2.51
C TYR A 16 -22.50 8.67 3.17
N PRO A 17 -21.93 7.66 2.46
CA PRO A 17 -20.94 6.77 3.05
C PRO A 17 -19.55 7.44 3.12
N MET A 18 -19.25 8.11 4.22
CA MET A 18 -17.91 8.69 4.46
C MET A 18 -16.83 7.64 4.69
N HIS A 19 -17.22 6.38 4.99
CA HIS A 19 -16.32 5.25 5.13
C HIS A 19 -15.86 4.70 3.76
N MET A 20 -14.87 3.80 3.76
CA MET A 20 -14.47 3.00 2.60
C MET A 20 -15.63 2.05 2.18
N PRO A 21 -15.75 1.67 0.91
CA PRO A 21 -14.84 1.92 -0.20
C PRO A 21 -15.00 3.30 -0.87
N GLY A 22 -14.02 3.66 -1.70
CA GLY A 22 -13.93 4.98 -2.36
C GLY A 22 -15.01 5.27 -3.40
N HIS A 23 -15.70 4.26 -3.95
CA HIS A 23 -16.81 4.45 -4.91
C HIS A 23 -18.05 5.11 -4.27
N LYS A 24 -18.15 5.17 -2.94
CA LYS A 24 -19.20 5.88 -2.20
C LYS A 24 -20.63 5.51 -2.63
N ARG A 25 -20.87 4.23 -3.00
CA ARG A 25 -22.13 3.72 -3.57
C ARG A 25 -22.53 4.37 -4.91
N ASN A 26 -21.60 5.05 -5.59
CA ASN A 26 -21.83 5.54 -6.94
C ASN A 26 -21.46 4.44 -7.93
N PHE A 27 -22.46 3.90 -8.64
CA PHE A 27 -22.31 2.79 -9.59
C PHE A 27 -22.38 3.23 -11.05
N ASP A 28 -22.48 4.53 -11.34
CA ASP A 28 -22.67 5.06 -12.70
C ASP A 28 -21.55 4.66 -13.67
N PHE A 29 -20.36 4.38 -13.15
CA PHE A 29 -19.20 3.92 -13.93
C PHE A 29 -19.08 2.38 -14.03
N LEU A 30 -19.96 1.62 -13.35
CA LEU A 30 -20.00 0.15 -13.40
C LEU A 30 -21.23 -0.38 -14.17
N ASP A 31 -21.78 0.42 -15.05
CA ASP A 31 -23.02 0.18 -15.74
C ASP A 31 -23.11 -1.25 -16.32
N GLY A 32 -24.05 -2.04 -15.81
CA GLY A 32 -24.40 -3.36 -16.34
C GLY A 32 -23.47 -4.53 -15.99
N VAL A 33 -22.43 -4.34 -15.18
CA VAL A 33 -21.53 -5.43 -14.77
C VAL A 33 -22.05 -6.14 -13.53
N SER A 34 -22.64 -7.32 -13.71
CA SER A 34 -22.94 -8.22 -12.59
C SER A 34 -21.70 -9.04 -12.24
N PRO A 35 -21.22 -9.01 -10.98
CA PRO A 35 -20.07 -9.83 -10.55
C PRO A 35 -20.25 -11.32 -10.89
N TYR A 36 -21.45 -11.85 -10.72
CA TYR A 36 -21.75 -13.27 -10.99
C TYR A 36 -21.62 -13.66 -12.47
N ARG A 37 -21.69 -12.71 -13.39
CA ARG A 37 -21.55 -12.98 -14.84
C ARG A 37 -20.10 -13.10 -15.28
N ILE A 38 -19.17 -12.55 -14.49
CA ILE A 38 -17.75 -12.51 -14.78
C ILE A 38 -16.92 -13.29 -13.75
N ASP A 39 -17.60 -13.97 -12.83
CA ASP A 39 -16.95 -14.84 -11.84
C ASP A 39 -16.57 -16.16 -12.50
N ILE A 40 -15.26 -16.33 -12.71
CA ILE A 40 -14.67 -17.50 -13.37
C ILE A 40 -13.42 -17.95 -12.61
N THR A 41 -13.02 -19.19 -12.83
CA THR A 41 -11.72 -19.72 -12.40
C THR A 41 -10.69 -19.66 -13.53
N GLU A 42 -9.59 -20.43 -13.45
CA GLU A 42 -8.58 -20.55 -14.50
C GLU A 42 -9.11 -21.42 -15.67
N VAL A 43 -10.07 -20.90 -16.41
CA VAL A 43 -10.58 -21.55 -17.63
C VAL A 43 -9.68 -21.22 -18.82
N ALA A 44 -9.74 -22.02 -19.87
CA ALA A 44 -8.94 -21.80 -21.07
C ALA A 44 -9.14 -20.38 -21.65
N GLY A 45 -8.07 -19.61 -21.74
CA GLY A 45 -8.05 -18.22 -22.20
C GLY A 45 -8.21 -17.15 -21.13
N SER A 46 -8.44 -17.51 -19.85
CA SER A 46 -8.60 -16.55 -18.75
C SER A 46 -7.31 -16.20 -18.01
N ASP A 47 -6.20 -16.86 -18.34
CA ASP A 47 -4.90 -16.69 -17.67
C ASP A 47 -4.90 -17.26 -16.22
N ASN A 48 -3.78 -17.16 -15.53
CA ASN A 48 -3.61 -17.54 -14.12
C ASN A 48 -2.92 -16.40 -13.36
N LEU A 49 -3.55 -15.90 -12.28
CA LEU A 49 -3.05 -14.76 -11.54
C LEU A 49 -1.65 -14.99 -10.94
N HIS A 50 -1.34 -16.23 -10.54
CA HIS A 50 -0.07 -16.59 -9.92
C HIS A 50 1.05 -16.95 -10.92
N ASP A 51 0.67 -17.16 -12.19
CA ASP A 51 1.60 -17.44 -13.30
C ASP A 51 1.08 -16.76 -14.59
N SER A 52 0.92 -15.46 -14.52
CA SER A 52 0.25 -14.67 -15.56
C SER A 52 1.13 -14.53 -16.80
N ASN A 53 0.59 -14.91 -17.95
CA ASN A 53 1.24 -14.81 -19.26
C ASN A 53 0.28 -14.38 -20.40
N GLY A 54 -0.98 -14.09 -20.08
CA GLY A 54 -2.06 -13.67 -20.99
C GLY A 54 -2.72 -12.38 -20.55
N ILE A 55 -4.05 -12.39 -20.48
CA ILE A 55 -4.88 -11.19 -20.25
C ILE A 55 -4.64 -10.53 -18.88
N LEU A 56 -4.35 -11.31 -17.84
CA LEU A 56 -4.01 -10.76 -16.54
C LEU A 56 -2.65 -10.06 -16.57
N LYS A 57 -1.67 -10.66 -17.26
CA LYS A 57 -0.37 -10.01 -17.46
C LYS A 57 -0.52 -8.71 -18.23
N GLU A 58 -1.28 -8.70 -19.32
CA GLU A 58 -1.53 -7.47 -20.10
C GLU A 58 -2.16 -6.38 -19.25
N SER A 59 -3.13 -6.75 -18.39
CA SER A 59 -3.78 -5.84 -17.45
C SER A 59 -2.78 -5.28 -16.41
N MET A 60 -1.94 -6.14 -15.82
CA MET A 60 -0.90 -5.70 -14.88
C MET A 60 0.15 -4.80 -15.55
N ASP A 61 0.54 -5.10 -16.80
CA ASP A 61 1.47 -4.26 -17.58
C ASP A 61 0.84 -2.88 -17.90
N MET A 62 -0.50 -2.84 -18.12
CA MET A 62 -1.23 -1.59 -18.28
C MET A 62 -1.25 -0.78 -16.98
N ALA A 63 -1.53 -1.42 -15.85
CA ALA A 63 -1.46 -0.79 -14.55
C ALA A 63 -0.05 -0.28 -14.24
N ALA A 64 0.98 -1.06 -14.55
CA ALA A 64 2.37 -0.63 -14.37
C ALA A 64 2.68 0.66 -15.15
N ARG A 65 2.23 0.75 -16.41
CA ARG A 65 2.38 1.99 -17.22
C ARG A 65 1.59 3.16 -16.63
N LEU A 66 0.38 2.90 -16.13
CA LEU A 66 -0.48 3.93 -15.56
C LEU A 66 0.11 4.54 -14.29
N PHE A 67 0.73 3.71 -13.44
CA PHE A 67 1.35 4.13 -12.19
C PHE A 67 2.84 4.48 -12.32
N ASP A 68 3.39 4.47 -13.55
CA ASP A 68 4.82 4.72 -13.83
C ASP A 68 5.76 3.80 -13.02
N SER A 69 5.37 2.53 -12.90
CA SER A 69 6.16 1.49 -12.22
C SER A 69 6.80 0.51 -13.22
N TYR A 70 7.91 -0.10 -12.82
CA TYR A 70 8.57 -1.14 -13.62
C TYR A 70 7.66 -2.37 -13.81
N ARG A 71 6.91 -2.74 -12.74
CA ARG A 71 6.00 -3.89 -12.75
C ARG A 71 4.88 -3.70 -11.72
N CYS A 72 3.73 -4.30 -12.00
CA CYS A 72 2.58 -4.32 -11.11
C CYS A 72 2.11 -5.76 -10.89
N TRP A 73 1.59 -6.04 -9.69
CA TRP A 73 0.96 -7.32 -9.35
C TRP A 73 -0.37 -7.05 -8.67
N TYR A 74 -1.41 -7.78 -9.09
CA TYR A 74 -2.69 -7.78 -8.39
C TYR A 74 -2.64 -8.72 -7.19
N LEU A 75 -3.15 -8.26 -6.06
CA LEU A 75 -3.14 -8.99 -4.80
C LEU A 75 -4.56 -9.40 -4.41
N ILE A 76 -4.77 -10.68 -4.10
CA ILE A 76 -6.08 -11.23 -3.73
C ILE A 76 -6.38 -11.16 -2.22
N ASN A 77 -5.38 -11.02 -1.37
CA ASN A 77 -5.51 -10.95 0.08
C ASN A 77 -5.19 -9.54 0.63
N GLY A 78 -5.52 -8.51 -0.16
CA GLY A 78 -5.36 -7.11 0.20
C GLY A 78 -3.90 -6.67 0.39
N SER A 79 -3.70 -5.43 0.77
CA SER A 79 -2.38 -4.84 1.01
C SER A 79 -1.60 -5.55 2.12
N THR A 80 -2.29 -6.21 3.05
CA THR A 80 -1.64 -7.07 4.06
C THR A 80 -0.78 -8.15 3.41
N CYS A 81 -1.29 -8.84 2.40
CA CYS A 81 -0.52 -9.84 1.66
C CYS A 81 0.69 -9.19 0.96
N GLY A 82 0.48 -8.05 0.32
CA GLY A 82 1.56 -7.32 -0.37
C GLY A 82 2.69 -6.92 0.57
N LEU A 83 2.36 -6.32 1.72
CA LEU A 83 3.35 -5.91 2.73
C LEU A 83 4.13 -7.10 3.29
N ILE A 84 3.45 -8.19 3.62
CA ILE A 84 4.09 -9.40 4.10
C ILE A 84 5.01 -9.98 3.03
N SER A 85 4.53 -10.12 1.79
CA SER A 85 5.31 -10.68 0.67
C SER A 85 6.53 -9.84 0.34
N ALA A 86 6.40 -8.50 0.35
CA ALA A 86 7.49 -7.58 0.11
C ALA A 86 8.62 -7.73 1.15
N ILE A 87 8.24 -7.81 2.43
CA ILE A 87 9.21 -8.03 3.51
C ILE A 87 9.89 -9.40 3.38
N PHE A 88 9.11 -10.46 3.08
CA PHE A 88 9.67 -11.80 2.86
C PHE A 88 10.63 -11.86 1.67
N ALA A 89 10.38 -11.09 0.62
CA ALA A 89 11.22 -11.05 -0.57
C ALA A 89 12.57 -10.36 -0.33
N LEU A 90 12.62 -9.36 0.56
CA LEU A 90 13.78 -8.49 0.73
C LEU A 90 14.57 -8.72 2.01
N ALA A 91 14.01 -9.42 3.01
CA ALA A 91 14.66 -9.64 4.29
C ALA A 91 14.78 -11.13 4.64
N ARG A 92 15.78 -11.45 5.43
CA ARG A 92 16.05 -12.80 5.97
C ARG A 92 15.96 -12.80 7.48
N ARG A 93 15.70 -13.97 8.06
CA ARG A 93 15.69 -14.15 9.52
C ARG A 93 16.97 -13.56 10.15
N GLY A 94 16.80 -12.71 11.15
CA GLY A 94 17.88 -12.05 11.86
C GLY A 94 18.29 -10.69 11.29
N ASP A 95 17.79 -10.30 10.12
CA ASP A 95 18.07 -8.98 9.55
C ASP A 95 17.43 -7.88 10.39
N LYS A 96 18.09 -6.72 10.44
CA LYS A 96 17.51 -5.49 11.00
C LYS A 96 16.67 -4.78 9.94
N ILE A 97 15.47 -4.38 10.32
CA ILE A 97 14.55 -3.58 9.51
C ILE A 97 14.29 -2.24 10.18
N LEU A 98 14.48 -1.15 9.43
CA LEU A 98 14.08 0.19 9.86
C LEU A 98 12.60 0.39 9.54
N MET A 99 11.78 0.68 10.54
CA MET A 99 10.33 0.81 10.33
C MET A 99 9.71 1.94 11.13
N ALA A 100 8.75 2.65 10.51
CA ALA A 100 7.98 3.66 11.22
C ALA A 100 7.10 3.01 12.31
N ARG A 101 7.04 3.61 13.50
CA ARG A 101 6.30 3.05 14.63
C ARG A 101 4.78 3.04 14.40
N ASN A 102 4.27 3.91 13.53
CA ASN A 102 2.86 4.00 13.13
C ASN A 102 2.50 3.13 11.92
N CYS A 103 3.34 2.17 11.54
CA CYS A 103 3.05 1.22 10.48
C CYS A 103 1.82 0.36 10.78
N HIS A 104 1.16 -0.13 9.71
CA HIS A 104 0.05 -1.06 9.84
C HIS A 104 0.48 -2.37 10.53
N LYS A 105 -0.44 -2.98 11.29
CA LYS A 105 -0.18 -4.23 12.04
C LYS A 105 0.37 -5.39 11.21
N SER A 106 0.10 -5.43 9.90
CA SER A 106 0.64 -6.46 8.99
C SER A 106 2.16 -6.43 8.91
N ILE A 107 2.78 -5.26 9.03
CA ILE A 107 4.23 -5.10 9.04
C ILE A 107 4.82 -5.70 10.32
N TYR A 108 4.21 -5.43 11.47
CA TYR A 108 4.60 -6.07 12.74
C TYR A 108 4.48 -7.59 12.69
N ASN A 109 3.39 -8.08 12.08
CA ASN A 109 3.20 -9.52 11.88
C ASN A 109 4.29 -10.11 10.98
N ALA A 110 4.64 -9.44 9.88
CA ALA A 110 5.72 -9.87 8.99
C ALA A 110 7.07 -9.90 9.72
N VAL A 111 7.40 -8.87 10.47
CA VAL A 111 8.63 -8.80 11.29
C VAL A 111 8.70 -9.98 12.26
N HIS A 112 7.59 -10.29 12.93
CA HIS A 112 7.52 -11.43 13.86
C HIS A 112 7.68 -12.79 13.13
N ILE A 113 6.93 -13.01 12.04
CA ILE A 113 6.94 -14.26 11.28
C ILE A 113 8.30 -14.49 10.63
N CYS A 114 8.92 -13.46 10.05
CA CYS A 114 10.25 -13.56 9.45
C CYS A 114 11.38 -13.63 10.49
N GLY A 115 11.10 -13.32 11.75
CA GLY A 115 12.11 -13.27 12.83
C GLY A 115 13.14 -12.15 12.60
N LEU A 116 12.66 -10.96 12.25
CA LEU A 116 13.47 -9.76 12.03
C LEU A 116 13.67 -8.97 13.32
N HIS A 117 14.67 -8.09 13.33
CA HIS A 117 14.94 -7.17 14.42
C HIS A 117 14.53 -5.75 14.05
N PRO A 118 13.39 -5.23 14.56
CA PRO A 118 12.91 -3.90 14.19
C PRO A 118 13.72 -2.79 14.90
N ILE A 119 14.13 -1.79 14.12
CA ILE A 119 14.60 -0.49 14.57
C ILE A 119 13.48 0.50 14.27
N TYR A 120 13.01 1.23 15.27
CA TYR A 120 11.81 2.06 15.14
C TYR A 120 12.13 3.53 14.88
N LEU A 121 11.51 4.09 13.85
CA LEU A 121 11.38 5.53 13.65
C LEU A 121 10.07 6.00 14.32
N PHE A 122 10.17 6.97 15.20
CA PHE A 122 9.03 7.52 15.92
C PHE A 122 8.58 8.82 15.24
N PRO A 123 7.44 8.84 14.53
CA PRO A 123 6.91 10.08 13.99
C PRO A 123 6.58 11.05 15.16
N PRO A 124 6.78 12.35 14.98
CA PRO A 124 6.29 13.32 15.95
C PRO A 124 4.76 13.27 15.99
N VAL A 125 4.17 13.57 17.14
CA VAL A 125 2.72 13.69 17.27
C VAL A 125 2.37 15.17 17.26
N ASP A 126 1.44 15.56 16.38
CA ASP A 126 0.89 16.90 16.38
C ASP A 126 0.10 17.13 17.69
N PRO A 127 0.43 18.12 18.48
CA PRO A 127 -0.20 18.31 19.79
C PRO A 127 -1.63 18.87 19.71
N GLU A 128 -2.00 19.51 18.60
CA GLU A 128 -3.32 20.10 18.40
C GLU A 128 -4.33 19.05 17.93
N PHE A 129 -3.92 18.24 16.94
CA PHE A 129 -4.82 17.25 16.32
C PHE A 129 -4.61 15.83 16.83
N GLY A 130 -3.52 15.56 17.55
CA GLY A 130 -3.21 14.22 18.08
C GLY A 130 -2.86 13.20 17.00
N VAL A 131 -2.50 13.64 15.79
CA VAL A 131 -2.15 12.78 14.65
C VAL A 131 -0.64 12.57 14.55
N ASN A 132 -0.23 11.45 13.95
CA ASN A 132 1.18 11.20 13.68
C ASN A 132 1.66 12.07 12.51
N GLY A 133 2.78 12.74 12.69
CA GLY A 133 3.48 13.49 11.66
C GLY A 133 4.27 12.58 10.70
N SER A 134 5.08 13.21 9.85
CA SER A 134 5.94 12.53 8.89
C SER A 134 7.19 11.95 9.54
N ILE A 135 7.75 10.92 8.92
CA ILE A 135 9.13 10.51 9.16
C ILE A 135 10.05 11.48 8.42
N SER A 136 11.01 12.05 9.14
CA SER A 136 11.97 12.97 8.52
C SER A 136 13.18 12.23 7.93
N PRO A 137 13.79 12.76 6.86
CA PRO A 137 15.06 12.24 6.34
C PRO A 137 16.16 12.17 7.40
N GLN A 138 16.22 13.14 8.33
CA GLN A 138 17.21 13.17 9.39
C GLN A 138 17.07 11.97 10.35
N GLN A 139 15.84 11.58 10.71
CA GLN A 139 15.63 10.39 11.54
C GLN A 139 16.16 9.11 10.86
N VAL A 140 16.03 9.02 9.52
CA VAL A 140 16.57 7.89 8.75
C VAL A 140 18.09 7.91 8.78
N GLN A 141 18.70 9.07 8.54
CA GLN A 141 20.15 9.26 8.58
C GLN A 141 20.72 8.85 9.96
N ASP A 142 20.17 9.39 11.05
CA ASP A 142 20.59 9.09 12.40
C ASP A 142 20.52 7.59 12.72
N ALA A 143 19.42 6.94 12.25
CA ALA A 143 19.25 5.50 12.44
C ALA A 143 20.29 4.66 11.68
N LEU A 144 20.69 5.09 10.48
CA LEU A 144 21.70 4.40 9.68
C LEU A 144 23.11 4.58 10.28
N GLU A 145 23.39 5.74 10.89
CA GLU A 145 24.65 5.96 11.60
C GLU A 145 24.75 5.09 12.87
N GLU A 146 23.63 4.95 13.61
CA GLU A 146 23.58 4.11 14.81
C GLU A 146 23.55 2.60 14.50
N TYR A 147 22.87 2.21 13.39
CA TYR A 147 22.67 0.80 12.99
C TYR A 147 23.08 0.58 11.52
N PRO A 148 24.39 0.51 11.21
CA PRO A 148 24.89 0.38 9.83
C PRO A 148 24.57 -0.98 9.18
N ASP A 149 24.04 -1.92 9.93
CA ASP A 149 23.66 -3.26 9.48
C ASP A 149 22.16 -3.42 9.14
N ILE A 150 21.41 -2.31 9.08
CA ILE A 150 20.04 -2.30 8.54
C ILE A 150 20.01 -2.82 7.08
N ARG A 151 19.04 -3.68 6.77
CA ARG A 151 18.92 -4.34 5.46
C ARG A 151 17.70 -3.91 4.66
N LEU A 152 16.70 -3.34 5.31
CA LEU A 152 15.42 -2.97 4.72
C LEU A 152 14.83 -1.79 5.48
N ALA A 153 14.18 -0.87 4.77
CA ALA A 153 13.38 0.18 5.38
C ALA A 153 11.93 0.10 4.92
N ILE A 154 11.00 0.43 5.81
CA ILE A 154 9.57 0.52 5.49
C ILE A 154 8.93 1.67 6.24
N ILE A 155 8.19 2.50 5.49
CA ILE A 155 7.41 3.61 6.05
C ILE A 155 5.98 3.57 5.50
N THR A 156 5.05 4.27 6.16
CA THR A 156 3.69 4.49 5.68
C THR A 156 3.56 5.94 5.23
N SER A 157 3.28 6.15 3.94
CA SER A 157 3.11 7.48 3.35
C SER A 157 2.17 7.38 2.13
N PRO A 158 0.99 8.05 2.18
CA PRO A 158 0.47 8.82 3.30
C PRO A 158 0.08 7.94 4.50
N THR A 159 0.07 8.54 5.69
CA THR A 159 -0.51 7.91 6.89
C THR A 159 -2.02 7.77 6.76
N TYR A 160 -2.68 7.12 7.74
CA TYR A 160 -4.14 7.08 7.81
C TYR A 160 -4.78 8.47 7.80
N ASP A 161 -4.12 9.44 8.43
CA ASP A 161 -4.59 10.83 8.55
C ASP A 161 -4.19 11.71 7.35
N GLY A 162 -3.51 11.14 6.36
CA GLY A 162 -3.11 11.84 5.13
C GLY A 162 -1.75 12.55 5.20
N VAL A 163 -0.96 12.33 6.25
CA VAL A 163 0.36 12.96 6.38
C VAL A 163 1.38 12.23 5.50
N MET A 164 2.12 12.99 4.71
CA MET A 164 3.14 12.47 3.80
C MET A 164 4.55 12.72 4.33
N SER A 165 5.44 11.75 4.09
CA SER A 165 6.89 11.89 4.31
C SER A 165 7.59 12.29 3.02
N ASP A 166 8.78 12.88 3.12
CA ASP A 166 9.66 13.16 1.98
C ASP A 166 10.31 11.86 1.48
N VAL A 167 9.52 11.09 0.71
CA VAL A 167 9.95 9.79 0.19
C VAL A 167 11.15 9.94 -0.73
N ALA A 168 11.24 10.99 -1.53
CA ALA A 168 12.33 11.20 -2.46
C ALA A 168 13.68 11.33 -1.74
N THR A 169 13.75 12.16 -0.70
CA THR A 169 14.98 12.31 0.09
C THR A 169 15.29 11.05 0.90
N ILE A 170 14.28 10.41 1.49
CA ILE A 170 14.44 9.16 2.25
C ILE A 170 14.97 8.04 1.37
N SER A 171 14.41 7.85 0.16
CA SER A 171 14.87 6.82 -0.77
C SER A 171 16.33 7.08 -1.21
N HIS A 172 16.67 8.34 -1.48
CA HIS A 172 18.04 8.69 -1.86
C HIS A 172 19.05 8.31 -0.76
N ILE A 173 18.79 8.68 0.50
CA ILE A 173 19.63 8.32 1.65
C ILE A 173 19.79 6.80 1.76
N LEU A 174 18.69 6.05 1.68
CA LEU A 174 18.72 4.59 1.80
C LEU A 174 19.48 3.94 0.65
N HIS A 175 19.33 4.44 -0.56
CA HIS A 175 20.03 3.91 -1.75
C HIS A 175 21.54 4.15 -1.73
N GLU A 176 22.01 5.25 -1.13
CA GLU A 176 23.46 5.44 -0.90
C GLU A 176 24.06 4.32 -0.03
N HIS A 177 23.24 3.76 0.88
CA HIS A 177 23.59 2.61 1.71
C HIS A 177 23.18 1.26 1.12
N LYS A 178 22.63 1.22 -0.10
CA LYS A 178 22.11 0.01 -0.79
C LYS A 178 21.00 -0.70 -0.01
N ILE A 179 20.17 0.07 0.69
CA ILE A 179 19.03 -0.41 1.46
C ILE A 179 17.77 -0.13 0.66
N PRO A 180 16.96 -1.16 0.33
CA PRO A 180 15.69 -0.95 -0.35
C PRO A 180 14.65 -0.32 0.58
N LEU A 181 13.75 0.48 -0.03
CA LEU A 181 12.63 1.13 0.62
C LEU A 181 11.31 0.52 0.18
N ILE A 182 10.52 0.01 1.13
CA ILE A 182 9.11 -0.30 0.95
C ILE A 182 8.27 0.88 1.44
N VAL A 183 7.29 1.30 0.66
CA VAL A 183 6.30 2.28 1.09
C VAL A 183 4.92 1.65 1.14
N ASP A 184 4.31 1.64 2.31
CA ASP A 184 2.89 1.38 2.47
C ASP A 184 2.11 2.64 2.07
N GLU A 185 1.71 2.67 0.81
CA GLU A 185 0.92 3.72 0.18
C GLU A 185 -0.56 3.30 0.07
N ALA A 186 -1.06 2.51 1.02
CA ALA A 186 -2.42 2.00 0.99
C ALA A 186 -3.49 3.11 0.91
N HIS A 187 -3.20 4.31 1.39
CA HIS A 187 -4.07 5.48 1.33
C HIS A 187 -3.73 6.45 0.19
N GLY A 188 -2.81 6.09 -0.70
CA GLY A 188 -2.27 6.96 -1.76
C GLY A 188 -2.54 6.57 -3.22
N PRO A 189 -3.42 5.60 -3.59
CA PRO A 189 -3.59 5.22 -5.00
C PRO A 189 -3.98 6.36 -5.94
N HIS A 190 -4.54 7.45 -5.43
CA HIS A 190 -4.92 8.65 -6.19
C HIS A 190 -3.76 9.62 -6.45
N LEU A 191 -2.62 9.41 -5.80
CA LEU A 191 -1.46 10.31 -5.92
C LEU A 191 -0.88 10.28 -7.33
N GLY A 192 -0.39 11.42 -7.79
CA GLY A 192 0.19 11.58 -9.12
C GLY A 192 -0.79 11.72 -10.28
N PHE A 193 -2.10 11.44 -10.10
CA PHE A 193 -3.09 11.53 -11.19
C PHE A 193 -3.61 12.95 -11.46
N HIS A 194 -3.31 13.91 -10.61
CA HIS A 194 -3.69 15.29 -10.83
C HIS A 194 -2.58 16.25 -10.32
N PRO A 195 -2.33 17.37 -11.00
CA PRO A 195 -1.24 18.30 -10.60
C PRO A 195 -1.36 18.89 -9.19
N SER A 196 -2.56 18.89 -8.62
CA SER A 196 -2.81 19.35 -7.24
C SER A 196 -2.51 18.30 -6.18
N PHE A 197 -2.29 17.04 -6.59
CA PHE A 197 -1.88 15.98 -5.67
C PHE A 197 -0.36 15.84 -5.60
N PRO A 198 0.19 15.43 -4.47
CA PRO A 198 1.58 15.02 -4.37
C PRO A 198 1.90 13.88 -5.34
N LYS A 199 3.18 13.64 -5.56
CA LYS A 199 3.65 12.48 -6.32
C LYS A 199 3.44 11.19 -5.52
N SER A 200 3.28 10.07 -6.23
CA SER A 200 3.30 8.75 -5.62
C SER A 200 4.73 8.37 -5.23
N ALA A 201 4.86 7.56 -4.17
CA ALA A 201 6.13 6.98 -3.74
C ALA A 201 6.84 6.19 -4.86
N ILE A 202 6.10 5.68 -5.85
CA ILE A 202 6.65 5.01 -7.03
C ILE A 202 7.59 5.95 -7.78
N THR A 203 7.16 7.18 -8.04
CA THR A 203 7.95 8.18 -8.79
C THR A 203 8.97 8.91 -7.93
N GLU A 204 8.91 8.74 -6.61
CA GLU A 204 9.85 9.31 -5.64
C GLU A 204 10.95 8.33 -5.23
N GLY A 205 11.05 7.18 -5.91
CA GLY A 205 12.19 6.29 -5.79
C GLY A 205 12.02 5.13 -4.81
N ALA A 206 10.82 4.87 -4.30
CA ALA A 206 10.57 3.65 -3.52
C ALA A 206 10.76 2.40 -4.39
N ASP A 207 11.39 1.35 -3.84
CA ASP A 207 11.65 0.10 -4.56
C ASP A 207 10.40 -0.79 -4.68
N LEU A 208 9.58 -0.80 -3.63
CA LEU A 208 8.28 -1.48 -3.60
C LEU A 208 7.22 -0.57 -2.97
N VAL A 209 6.08 -0.47 -3.63
CA VAL A 209 4.94 0.33 -3.15
C VAL A 209 3.71 -0.55 -3.09
N ILE A 210 3.03 -0.55 -1.96
CA ILE A 210 1.80 -1.31 -1.75
C ILE A 210 0.60 -0.34 -1.65
N GLN A 211 -0.37 -0.51 -2.54
CA GLN A 211 -1.55 0.34 -2.61
C GLN A 211 -2.84 -0.46 -2.36
N SER A 212 -3.84 0.21 -1.78
CA SER A 212 -5.21 -0.30 -1.64
C SER A 212 -6.13 0.52 -2.55
N ILE A 213 -6.35 0.05 -3.76
CA ILE A 213 -7.09 0.80 -4.80
C ILE A 213 -8.45 1.27 -4.29
N HIS A 214 -9.19 0.40 -3.60
CA HIS A 214 -10.53 0.67 -3.08
C HIS A 214 -10.61 1.75 -2.00
N LYS A 215 -9.49 2.15 -1.38
CA LYS A 215 -9.53 3.15 -0.30
C LYS A 215 -9.77 4.56 -0.82
N THR A 216 -9.17 4.92 -1.93
CA THR A 216 -9.22 6.29 -2.44
C THR A 216 -9.67 6.40 -3.90
N LEU A 217 -9.57 5.33 -4.69
CA LEU A 217 -10.12 5.28 -6.04
C LEU A 217 -11.49 4.57 -6.07
N PRO A 218 -12.33 4.83 -7.05
CA PRO A 218 -13.64 4.21 -7.20
C PRO A 218 -13.51 2.75 -7.67
N SER A 219 -13.26 1.86 -6.73
CA SER A 219 -13.05 0.43 -6.96
C SER A 219 -13.81 -0.40 -5.93
N PRO A 220 -14.28 -1.60 -6.26
CA PRO A 220 -14.74 -2.58 -5.28
C PRO A 220 -13.64 -2.95 -4.30
N THR A 221 -14.07 -3.49 -3.16
CA THR A 221 -13.16 -3.95 -2.08
C THR A 221 -12.66 -5.35 -2.40
#